data_739db1ceb0babd7baa9140fe55db6980
#
_entry.id   739db1ceb0babd7baa9140fe55db6980
#
_cell.length_a   1.000
_cell.length_b   1.000
_cell.length_c   1.000
_cell.angle_alpha   90.00
_cell.angle_beta   90.00
_cell.angle_gamma   90.00
#
_symmetry.space_group_name_H-M   'P 1'
#
loop_
_entity.id
_entity.type
_entity.pdbx_description
1 polymer ?
#
loop_
_entity_poly.entity_id
_entity_poly.type
_entity_poly.pdbx_seq_one_letter_code
_entity_poly.pdbx_strand_id
1 'polypeptide(L)'
;MIDRDLTNREKLIMKCVWAENREISIQDLQDKLKEMFDWDAKRSTVRTFLTSIEGKGFVKIERRGRFSYLKPLVDEKKYKREQVLKFVDFWYGGSKVALIKAIKGKKLTKEKEE
;
A
#
# COMPACT_ATOMS: atom_id res chain seq x y z
N MET A 1 -7.93 19.20 -4.58
CA MET A 1 -7.08 18.27 -3.89
C MET A 1 -6.44 17.26 -4.82
N ILE A 2 -5.18 17.04 -4.65
CA ILE A 2 -4.49 16.10 -5.49
C ILE A 2 -4.78 14.70 -5.07
N ASP A 3 -5.15 13.88 -6.04
CA ASP A 3 -5.41 12.50 -5.76
C ASP A 3 -4.08 11.78 -5.66
N ARG A 4 -3.77 11.29 -4.50
CA ARG A 4 -2.53 10.59 -4.27
C ARG A 4 -2.77 9.10 -4.00
N ASP A 5 -3.90 8.59 -4.45
CA ASP A 5 -4.17 7.19 -4.25
C ASP A 5 -3.21 6.32 -5.04
N LEU A 6 -2.83 5.23 -4.44
CA LEU A 6 -1.94 4.28 -5.07
C LEU A 6 -2.74 3.36 -5.99
N THR A 7 -2.14 2.98 -7.09
CA THR A 7 -2.74 1.96 -7.96
C THR A 7 -2.57 0.60 -7.29
N ASN A 8 -3.21 -0.43 -7.82
CA ASN A 8 -3.13 -1.75 -7.22
C ASN A 8 -1.69 -2.26 -7.11
N ARG A 9 -0.90 -2.12 -8.16
CA ARG A 9 0.49 -2.58 -8.11
C ARG A 9 1.32 -1.74 -7.16
N GLU A 10 1.05 -0.44 -7.12
CA GLU A 10 1.76 0.44 -6.19
C GLU A 10 1.45 0.05 -4.75
N LYS A 11 0.22 -0.39 -4.47
CA LYS A 11 -0.13 -0.84 -3.14
C LYS A 11 0.67 -2.06 -2.73
N LEU A 12 0.89 -2.98 -3.66
CA LEU A 12 1.71 -4.17 -3.37
C LEU A 12 3.13 -3.75 -3.02
N ILE A 13 3.68 -2.81 -3.77
CA ILE A 13 5.02 -2.31 -3.52
C ILE A 13 5.10 -1.64 -2.15
N MET A 14 4.14 -0.77 -1.85
CA MET A 14 4.15 -0.09 -0.55
C MET A 14 3.96 -1.05 0.62
N LYS A 15 3.18 -2.12 0.44
CA LYS A 15 3.05 -3.10 1.50
C LYS A 15 4.41 -3.73 1.82
N CYS A 16 5.22 -3.97 0.80
CA CYS A 16 6.56 -4.50 1.02
C CYS A 16 7.48 -3.48 1.69
N VAL A 17 7.39 -2.22 1.26
CA VAL A 17 8.20 -1.15 1.84
C VAL A 17 7.85 -0.97 3.31
N TRP A 18 6.58 -0.89 3.62
CA TRP A 18 6.15 -0.70 5.00
C TRP A 18 6.46 -1.92 5.88
N ALA A 19 6.48 -3.12 5.30
CA ALA A 19 6.76 -4.32 6.07
C ALA A 19 8.17 -4.35 6.65
N GLU A 20 9.11 -3.66 5.98
CA GLU A 20 10.47 -3.62 6.48
C GLU A 20 10.64 -2.73 7.69
N ASN A 21 9.74 -1.79 7.89
CA ASN A 21 9.82 -0.86 9.01
C ASN A 21 11.12 -0.04 9.02
N ARG A 22 11.77 0.10 7.89
CA ARG A 22 12.98 0.90 7.72
C ARG A 22 13.26 0.95 6.22
N GLU A 23 14.35 1.59 5.83
CA GLU A 23 14.65 1.69 4.41
C GLU A 23 14.97 0.31 3.84
N ILE A 24 14.70 0.13 2.58
CA ILE A 24 14.87 -1.14 1.91
C ILE A 24 15.51 -0.90 0.53
N SER A 25 16.40 -1.78 0.12
CA SER A 25 17.02 -1.66 -1.20
C SER A 25 16.05 -2.13 -2.28
N ILE A 26 16.30 -1.73 -3.52
CA ILE A 26 15.45 -2.18 -4.61
C ILE A 26 15.55 -3.69 -4.77
N GLN A 27 16.73 -4.25 -4.56
CA GLN A 27 16.91 -5.70 -4.65
C GLN A 27 16.05 -6.42 -3.60
N ASP A 28 16.08 -5.93 -2.37
CA ASP A 28 15.28 -6.55 -1.31
C ASP A 28 13.80 -6.38 -1.60
N LEU A 29 13.42 -5.26 -2.20
CA LEU A 29 12.03 -5.04 -2.57
C LEU A 29 11.59 -6.07 -3.62
N GLN A 30 12.44 -6.33 -4.62
CA GLN A 30 12.13 -7.33 -5.64
C GLN A 30 11.93 -8.70 -5.00
N ASP A 31 12.80 -9.04 -4.05
CA ASP A 31 12.72 -10.32 -3.36
C ASP A 31 11.42 -10.42 -2.56
N LYS A 32 11.05 -9.35 -1.87
CA LYS A 32 9.82 -9.34 -1.10
C LYS A 32 8.57 -9.42 -1.97
N LEU A 33 8.59 -8.75 -3.12
CA LEU A 33 7.45 -8.82 -4.03
C LEU A 33 7.24 -10.24 -4.51
N LYS A 34 8.34 -10.95 -4.80
CA LYS A 34 8.25 -12.32 -5.22
C LYS A 34 7.75 -13.20 -4.07
N GLU A 35 8.31 -13.01 -2.88
CA GLU A 35 7.94 -13.79 -1.72
C GLU A 35 6.51 -13.58 -1.26
N MET A 36 6.10 -12.32 -1.15
CA MET A 36 4.80 -11.99 -0.60
C MET A 36 3.65 -12.09 -1.59
N PHE A 37 3.91 -11.78 -2.84
CA PHE A 37 2.84 -11.67 -3.83
C PHE A 37 3.07 -12.49 -5.10
N ASP A 38 4.12 -13.29 -5.09
CA ASP A 38 4.48 -14.11 -6.24
C ASP A 38 4.62 -13.24 -7.51
N TRP A 39 5.13 -12.04 -7.34
CA TRP A 39 5.34 -11.11 -8.43
C TRP A 39 6.83 -10.99 -8.71
N ASP A 40 7.27 -11.65 -9.79
CA ASP A 40 8.67 -11.63 -10.19
C ASP A 40 8.90 -10.42 -11.08
N ALA A 41 8.88 -9.25 -10.48
CA ALA A 41 9.00 -7.99 -11.23
C ALA A 41 10.43 -7.70 -11.61
N LYS A 42 10.62 -7.26 -12.85
CA LYS A 42 11.93 -6.86 -13.30
C LYS A 42 12.31 -5.55 -12.65
N ARG A 43 13.60 -5.33 -12.50
CA ARG A 43 14.08 -4.09 -11.89
C ARG A 43 13.56 -2.85 -12.61
N SER A 44 13.52 -2.88 -13.93
CA SER A 44 13.04 -1.71 -14.70
C SER A 44 11.56 -1.44 -14.41
N THR A 45 10.77 -2.50 -14.26
CA THR A 45 9.36 -2.37 -13.94
C THR A 45 9.19 -1.76 -12.56
N VAL A 46 9.95 -2.27 -11.58
CA VAL A 46 9.89 -1.75 -10.22
C VAL A 46 10.28 -0.28 -10.18
N ARG A 47 11.34 0.08 -10.91
CA ARG A 47 11.77 1.48 -10.95
C ARG A 47 10.71 2.39 -11.52
N THR A 48 10.01 1.95 -12.55
CA THR A 48 8.95 2.76 -13.15
C THR A 48 7.84 3.02 -12.12
N PHE A 49 7.43 1.98 -11.39
CA PHE A 49 6.42 2.17 -10.36
C PHE A 49 6.93 3.06 -9.22
N LEU A 50 8.20 2.89 -8.85
CA LEU A 50 8.76 3.68 -7.77
C LEU A 50 8.84 5.17 -8.12
N THR A 51 9.11 5.49 -9.38
CA THR A 51 9.12 6.87 -9.81
C THR A 51 7.74 7.49 -9.61
N SER A 52 6.69 6.74 -9.95
CA SER A 52 5.33 7.20 -9.74
C SER A 52 5.01 7.35 -8.25
N ILE A 53 5.40 6.37 -7.47
CA ILE A 53 5.15 6.38 -6.02
C ILE A 53 5.88 7.54 -5.35
N GLU A 54 7.12 7.79 -5.79
CA GLU A 54 7.88 8.92 -5.25
C GLU A 54 7.21 10.23 -5.64
N GLY A 55 6.73 10.31 -6.88
CA GLY A 55 6.02 11.51 -7.34
C GLY A 55 4.77 11.79 -6.53
N LYS A 56 4.16 10.75 -5.96
CA LYS A 56 2.98 10.90 -5.11
C LYS A 56 3.35 11.21 -3.66
N GLY A 57 4.65 11.23 -3.34
CA GLY A 57 5.09 11.59 -2.00
C GLY A 57 5.12 10.46 -0.99
N PHE A 58 5.06 9.21 -1.44
CA PHE A 58 5.02 8.07 -0.51
C PHE A 58 6.38 7.54 -0.12
N VAL A 59 7.37 7.68 -1.00
CA VAL A 59 8.73 7.21 -0.69
C VAL A 59 9.74 8.23 -1.18
N LYS A 60 10.94 8.13 -0.65
CA LYS A 60 12.08 8.85 -1.17
C LYS A 60 13.07 7.82 -1.65
N ILE A 61 13.56 7.98 -2.88
CA ILE A 61 14.56 7.09 -3.44
C ILE A 61 15.92 7.73 -3.23
N GLU A 62 16.82 6.99 -2.62
CA GLU A 62 18.16 7.50 -2.31
C GLU A 62 19.20 6.60 -2.92
N ARG A 63 20.06 7.17 -3.73
CA ARG A 63 21.12 6.39 -4.34
C ARG A 63 22.40 6.48 -3.51
N ARG A 64 22.98 5.33 -3.21
CA ARG A 64 24.24 5.25 -2.48
C ARG A 64 25.16 4.31 -3.22
N GLY A 65 26.12 4.89 -3.94
CA GLY A 65 26.98 4.10 -4.78
C GLY A 65 26.20 3.44 -5.89
N ARG A 66 26.28 2.14 -6.00
CA ARG A 66 25.55 1.41 -7.04
C ARG A 66 24.19 0.90 -6.58
N PHE A 67 23.83 1.18 -5.34
CA PHE A 67 22.56 0.69 -4.81
C PHE A 67 21.58 1.84 -4.60
N SER A 68 20.30 1.54 -4.78
CA SER A 68 19.24 2.50 -4.49
C SER A 68 18.42 1.98 -3.32
N TYR A 69 18.05 2.88 -2.43
CA TYR A 69 17.30 2.56 -1.23
C TYR A 69 16.00 3.36 -1.20
N LEU A 70 14.99 2.79 -0.60
CA LEU A 70 13.68 3.41 -0.52
C LEU A 70 13.36 3.67 0.94
N LYS A 71 12.88 4.88 1.21
CA LYS A 71 12.51 5.25 2.55
C LYS A 71 11.06 5.68 2.53
N PRO A 72 10.20 5.08 3.34
CA PRO A 72 8.79 5.49 3.35
C PRO A 72 8.65 6.88 3.96
N LEU A 73 7.83 7.70 3.35
CA LEU A 73 7.55 9.05 3.83
C LEU A 73 6.16 9.17 4.43
N VAL A 74 5.30 8.22 4.17
CA VAL A 74 3.92 8.22 4.68
C VAL A 74 3.77 7.07 5.66
N ASP A 75 3.16 7.35 6.81
CA ASP A 75 2.93 6.33 7.82
C ASP A 75 1.84 5.37 7.36
N GLU A 76 2.10 4.09 7.48
CA GLU A 76 1.17 3.05 7.01
C GLU A 76 -0.18 3.13 7.72
N LYS A 77 -0.17 3.31 9.04
CA LYS A 77 -1.42 3.37 9.79
C LYS A 77 -2.26 4.56 9.36
N LYS A 78 -1.61 5.69 9.14
CA LYS A 78 -2.31 6.89 8.72
C LYS A 78 -2.92 6.68 7.34
N TYR A 79 -2.17 6.10 6.42
CA TYR A 79 -2.67 5.86 5.08
C TYR A 79 -3.88 4.90 5.12
N LYS A 80 -3.76 3.82 5.88
CA LYS A 80 -4.86 2.85 5.97
C LYS A 80 -6.11 3.49 6.53
N ARG A 81 -5.95 4.34 7.54
CA ARG A 81 -7.09 5.01 8.12
C ARG A 81 -7.76 5.92 7.11
N GLU A 82 -6.96 6.68 6.35
CA GLU A 82 -7.51 7.56 5.33
C GLU A 82 -8.26 6.78 4.26
N GLN A 83 -7.75 5.60 3.89
CA GLN A 83 -8.43 4.77 2.90
C GLN A 83 -9.78 4.28 3.42
N VAL A 84 -9.83 3.89 4.68
CA VAL A 84 -11.10 3.45 5.27
C VAL A 84 -12.09 4.61 5.29
N LEU A 85 -11.65 5.80 5.67
CA LEU A 85 -12.55 6.94 5.73
C LEU A 85 -13.06 7.33 4.34
N LYS A 86 -12.23 7.24 3.32
CA LYS A 86 -12.67 7.50 1.96
C LYS A 86 -13.70 6.46 1.52
N PHE A 87 -13.48 5.22 1.88
CA PHE A 87 -14.40 4.14 1.56
C PHE A 87 -15.77 4.39 2.21
N VAL A 88 -15.74 4.78 3.48
CA VAL A 88 -16.97 5.06 4.22
C VAL A 88 -17.71 6.27 3.60
N ASP A 89 -16.95 7.29 3.22
CA ASP A 89 -17.55 8.46 2.60
C ASP A 89 -18.24 8.07 1.30
N PHE A 90 -17.55 7.34 0.46
CA PHE A 90 -18.09 7.01 -0.85
C PHE A 90 -19.27 6.04 -0.80
N TRP A 91 -19.13 4.96 -0.03
CA TRP A 91 -20.16 3.91 -0.02
C TRP A 91 -21.23 4.06 1.03
N TYR A 92 -20.95 4.76 2.12
CA TYR A 92 -21.86 4.85 3.26
C TYR A 92 -22.16 6.27 3.68
N GLY A 93 -21.90 7.23 2.79
CA GLY A 93 -22.21 8.62 3.08
C GLY A 93 -21.56 9.15 4.35
N GLY A 94 -20.41 8.61 4.71
CA GLY A 94 -19.69 9.03 5.91
C GLY A 94 -20.17 8.37 7.19
N SER A 95 -21.12 7.45 7.12
CA SER A 95 -21.65 6.82 8.31
C SER A 95 -20.83 5.61 8.74
N LYS A 96 -20.08 5.74 9.83
CA LYS A 96 -19.28 4.65 10.36
C LYS A 96 -20.18 3.54 10.88
N VAL A 97 -21.34 3.90 11.41
CA VAL A 97 -22.30 2.92 11.91
C VAL A 97 -22.77 2.03 10.76
N ALA A 98 -23.03 2.64 9.59
CA ALA A 98 -23.45 1.87 8.43
C ALA A 98 -22.37 0.89 7.99
N LEU A 99 -21.11 1.31 8.04
CA LEU A 99 -20.00 0.43 7.70
C LEU A 99 -19.94 -0.75 8.66
N ILE A 100 -20.07 -0.49 9.96
CA ILE A 100 -20.01 -1.54 10.96
C ILE A 100 -21.15 -2.53 10.74
N LYS A 101 -22.33 -2.03 10.45
CA LYS A 101 -23.46 -2.92 10.17
C LYS A 101 -23.20 -3.78 8.94
N ALA A 102 -22.58 -3.20 7.92
CA ALA A 102 -22.28 -3.96 6.71
C ALA A 102 -21.28 -5.06 7.00
N ILE A 103 -20.28 -4.76 7.83
CA ILE A 103 -19.27 -5.76 8.19
C ILE A 103 -19.91 -6.90 8.98
N LYS A 104 -20.74 -6.57 9.95
CA LYS A 104 -21.39 -7.59 10.75
C LYS A 104 -22.39 -8.37 9.93
N GLY A 105 -23.21 -7.69 9.15
CA GLY A 105 -24.21 -8.32 8.29
C GLY A 105 -24.98 -9.36 8.99
N LYS A 106 -26.11 -9.77 8.44
CA LYS A 106 -26.86 -10.80 9.00
C LYS A 106 -26.22 -12.09 8.76
N LYS A 107 -25.62 -12.20 7.65
CA LYS A 107 -25.14 -13.45 7.27
C LYS A 107 -23.75 -13.67 7.51
N LEU A 108 -23.08 -12.69 7.97
CA LEU A 108 -21.76 -12.85 8.26
C LEU A 108 -21.49 -13.93 9.12
N THR A 109 -22.47 -14.23 9.54
CA THR A 109 -22.36 -15.28 10.25
C THR A 109 -21.85 -16.39 9.56
N LYS A 110 -21.83 -16.49 8.56
CA LYS A 110 -21.41 -17.56 7.98
C LYS A 110 -20.10 -17.59 7.70
N GLU A 111 -19.94 -17.04 7.88
CA GLU A 111 -18.77 -17.19 7.63
C GLU A 111 -18.03 -17.36 8.41
N LYS A 112 -18.80 -17.38 9.00
CA LYS A 112 -18.37 -17.76 9.69
C LYS A 112 -17.64 -18.10 9.87
N GLU A 113 -17.95 -17.91 9.56
CA GLU A 113 -17.39 -18.37 9.64
C GLU A 113 -16.56 -18.46 9.64
N GLU A 114 -16.77 -18.42 9.67
CA GLU A 114 -16.11 -18.93 9.74
C GLU A 114 -15.55 -19.03 9.95
#